data_20bd7b066a75d6d821471df9dfa494a1
#
_entry.id   20bd7b066a75d6d821471df9dfa494a1
#
_cell.length_a   1.000
_cell.length_b   1.000
_cell.length_c   1.000
_cell.angle_alpha   90.00
_cell.angle_beta   90.00
_cell.angle_gamma   90.00
#
_symmetry.space_group_name_H-M   'P 1'
#
loop_
_entity.id
_entity.type
_entity.pdbx_description
1 polymer ?
#
loop_
_entity_poly.entity_id
_entity_poly.type
_entity_poly.pdbx_seq_one_letter_code
_entity_poly.pdbx_strand_id
1 'polypeptide(L)'
;MSQKQFNTTIPFETWDLDLLVDYVLKFHHRNTRKYGYELLDRLNALAAKHPELDRVVDHFRNSIADLDLHCQKEENVLYPFILELFNASELGQQHAQFHCGSIQYPINAMMAD
;
A
#
# COMPACT_ATOMS: atom_id res chain seq x y z
N MET A 1 3.17 -27.05 17.51
CA MET A 1 2.61 -26.13 16.53
C MET A 1 3.28 -26.33 15.18
N SER A 2 2.54 -26.32 14.18
CA SER A 2 3.06 -26.60 12.85
C SER A 2 3.38 -25.33 12.09
N GLN A 3 4.54 -25.28 11.48
CA GLN A 3 4.90 -24.22 10.57
C GLN A 3 3.99 -24.14 9.36
N LYS A 4 3.28 -25.22 9.09
CA LYS A 4 2.39 -25.27 7.93
C LYS A 4 1.37 -24.14 7.92
N GLN A 5 0.89 -23.74 9.09
CA GLN A 5 -0.13 -22.69 9.17
C GLN A 5 0.38 -21.37 8.63
N PHE A 6 1.67 -21.12 8.83
CA PHE A 6 2.28 -19.88 8.38
C PHE A 6 2.80 -19.99 6.96
N ASN A 7 2.90 -21.23 6.46
CA ASN A 7 3.39 -21.46 5.11
C ASN A 7 2.24 -21.64 4.11
N THR A 8 1.01 -21.57 4.59
CA THR A 8 -0.13 -21.68 3.70
C THR A 8 -0.13 -20.51 2.74
N THR A 9 -0.07 -20.83 1.47
CA THR A 9 -0.04 -19.81 0.44
C THR A 9 -1.46 -19.36 0.15
N ILE A 10 -1.67 -18.06 0.18
CA ILE A 10 -2.94 -17.47 -0.23
C ILE A 10 -2.94 -17.41 -1.76
N PRO A 11 -3.96 -17.98 -2.42
CA PRO A 11 -3.98 -18.06 -3.89
C PRO A 11 -4.43 -16.73 -4.51
N PHE A 12 -3.64 -15.70 -4.33
CA PHE A 12 -3.98 -14.34 -4.80
C PHE A 12 -4.30 -14.31 -6.30
N GLU A 13 -3.64 -15.16 -7.07
CA GLU A 13 -3.84 -15.20 -8.52
C GLU A 13 -5.24 -15.66 -8.91
N THR A 14 -5.98 -16.26 -7.99
CA THR A 14 -7.36 -16.68 -8.25
C THR A 14 -8.39 -15.62 -7.85
N TRP A 15 -7.95 -14.53 -7.23
CA TRP A 15 -8.85 -13.50 -6.74
C TRP A 15 -9.20 -12.52 -7.86
N ASP A 16 -10.43 -12.04 -7.85
CA ASP A 16 -10.79 -10.92 -8.70
C ASP A 16 -10.02 -9.67 -8.29
N LEU A 17 -9.80 -8.79 -9.25
CA LEU A 17 -8.99 -7.60 -9.00
C LEU A 17 -9.58 -6.69 -7.94
N ASP A 18 -10.91 -6.56 -7.91
CA ASP A 18 -11.56 -5.72 -6.91
C ASP A 18 -11.35 -6.25 -5.50
N LEU A 19 -11.39 -7.57 -5.33
CA LEU A 19 -11.12 -8.19 -4.05
C LEU A 19 -9.66 -7.99 -3.65
N LEU A 20 -8.75 -8.14 -4.59
CA LEU A 20 -7.33 -7.97 -4.32
C LEU A 20 -7.02 -6.55 -3.89
N VAL A 21 -7.56 -5.55 -4.59
CA VAL A 21 -7.38 -4.14 -4.23
C VAL A 21 -7.95 -3.87 -2.84
N ASP A 22 -9.14 -4.39 -2.56
CA ASP A 22 -9.77 -4.21 -1.27
C ASP A 22 -8.92 -4.80 -0.14
N TYR A 23 -8.36 -5.96 -0.37
CA TYR A 23 -7.48 -6.62 0.61
C TYR A 23 -6.25 -5.77 0.91
N VAL A 24 -5.60 -5.25 -0.12
CA VAL A 24 -4.43 -4.39 0.07
C VAL A 24 -4.79 -3.15 0.86
N LEU A 25 -5.90 -2.51 0.53
CA LEU A 25 -6.34 -1.30 1.23
C LEU A 25 -6.70 -1.58 2.69
N LYS A 26 -7.46 -2.64 2.91
CA LYS A 26 -8.02 -2.90 4.26
C LYS A 26 -7.07 -3.66 5.15
N PHE A 27 -6.13 -4.39 4.59
CA PHE A 27 -5.18 -5.13 5.39
C PHE A 27 -3.81 -4.45 5.39
N HIS A 28 -3.20 -4.30 4.24
CA HIS A 28 -1.81 -3.82 4.19
C HIS A 28 -1.70 -2.32 4.48
N HIS A 29 -2.49 -1.49 3.80
CA HIS A 29 -2.37 -0.03 4.00
C HIS A 29 -2.81 0.36 5.41
N ARG A 30 -3.92 -0.19 5.86
CA ARG A 30 -4.42 0.10 7.20
C ARG A 30 -3.43 -0.29 8.27
N ASN A 31 -2.89 -1.49 8.18
CA ASN A 31 -1.94 -1.99 9.18
C ASN A 31 -0.61 -1.23 9.12
N THR A 32 -0.15 -0.89 7.94
CA THR A 32 1.07 -0.10 7.79
C THR A 32 0.93 1.24 8.50
N ARG A 33 -0.17 1.93 8.30
CA ARG A 33 -0.40 3.22 8.96
C ARG A 33 -0.54 3.07 10.46
N LYS A 34 -1.37 2.11 10.87
CA LYS A 34 -1.63 1.91 12.30
C LYS A 34 -0.36 1.55 13.06
N TYR A 35 0.31 0.51 12.64
CA TYR A 35 1.47 0.01 13.37
C TYR A 35 2.72 0.84 13.10
N GLY A 36 2.83 1.44 11.93
CA GLY A 36 3.96 2.29 11.61
C GLY A 36 4.02 3.52 12.51
N TYR A 37 2.91 4.23 12.65
CA TYR A 37 2.89 5.42 13.51
C TYR A 37 2.94 5.06 14.99
N GLU A 38 2.33 3.95 15.37
CA GLU A 38 2.42 3.46 16.74
C GLU A 38 3.88 3.14 17.12
N LEU A 39 4.60 2.50 16.22
CA LEU A 39 6.01 2.20 16.43
C LEU A 39 6.84 3.48 16.49
N LEU A 40 6.51 4.46 15.64
CA LEU A 40 7.20 5.75 15.67
C LEU A 40 7.03 6.43 17.03
N ASP A 41 5.84 6.40 17.60
CA ASP A 41 5.60 6.95 18.92
C ASP A 41 6.45 6.27 19.99
N ARG A 42 6.56 4.96 19.90
CA ARG A 42 7.39 4.19 20.84
C ARG A 42 8.87 4.51 20.68
N LEU A 43 9.32 4.67 19.46
CA LEU A 43 10.70 5.05 19.18
C LEU A 43 11.00 6.45 19.71
N ASN A 44 10.07 7.39 19.54
CA ASN A 44 10.24 8.74 20.10
C ASN A 44 10.38 8.69 21.64
N ALA A 45 9.54 7.89 22.27
CA ALA A 45 9.59 7.76 23.73
C ALA A 45 10.92 7.15 24.19
N LEU A 46 11.41 6.17 23.45
CA LEU A 46 12.68 5.53 23.75
C LEU A 46 13.86 6.49 23.53
N ALA A 47 13.81 7.26 22.46
CA ALA A 47 14.87 8.21 22.13
C ALA A 47 14.96 9.34 23.15
N ALA A 48 13.86 9.66 23.82
CA ALA A 48 13.89 10.65 24.90
C ALA A 48 14.82 10.24 26.02
N LYS A 49 15.01 8.94 26.22
CA LYS A 49 15.91 8.38 27.24
C LYS A 49 17.25 7.96 26.64
N HIS A 50 17.32 7.85 25.34
CA HIS A 50 18.51 7.39 24.62
C HIS A 50 18.74 8.27 23.40
N PRO A 51 19.34 9.46 23.60
CA PRO A 51 19.53 10.41 22.48
C PRO A 51 20.30 9.85 21.29
N GLU A 52 21.09 8.82 21.51
CA GLU A 52 21.82 8.17 20.41
C GLU A 52 20.88 7.55 19.38
N LEU A 53 19.58 7.41 19.70
CA LEU A 53 18.60 6.87 18.78
C LEU A 53 17.90 7.94 17.93
N ASP A 54 18.21 9.22 18.12
CA ASP A 54 17.55 10.29 17.39
C ASP A 54 17.63 10.11 15.88
N ARG A 55 18.76 9.64 15.42
CA ARG A 55 18.97 9.41 13.99
C ARG A 55 18.08 8.30 13.45
N VAL A 56 17.95 7.23 14.23
CA VAL A 56 17.07 6.12 13.86
C VAL A 56 15.63 6.59 13.80
N VAL A 57 15.20 7.40 14.76
CA VAL A 57 13.86 7.94 14.79
C VAL A 57 13.59 8.79 13.54
N ASP A 58 14.55 9.66 13.18
CA ASP A 58 14.38 10.51 12.00
C ASP A 58 14.26 9.70 10.72
N HIS A 59 15.09 8.68 10.57
CA HIS A 59 15.02 7.80 9.40
C HIS A 59 13.70 7.06 9.35
N PHE A 60 13.24 6.55 10.48
CA PHE A 60 11.98 5.82 10.52
C PHE A 60 10.81 6.74 10.23
N ARG A 61 10.81 7.94 10.79
CA ARG A 61 9.75 8.94 10.53
C ARG A 61 9.65 9.24 9.05
N ASN A 62 10.78 9.48 8.41
CA ASN A 62 10.81 9.79 6.99
C ASN A 62 10.35 8.60 6.14
N SER A 63 10.76 7.40 6.52
CA SER A 63 10.36 6.19 5.80
C SER A 63 8.85 5.96 5.89
N ILE A 64 8.26 6.15 7.06
CA ILE A 64 6.83 5.97 7.23
C ILE A 64 6.06 7.04 6.47
N ALA A 65 6.53 8.27 6.46
CA ALA A 65 5.89 9.35 5.70
C ALA A 65 5.93 9.08 4.21
N ASP A 66 7.06 8.61 3.70
CA ASP A 66 7.20 8.27 2.29
C ASP A 66 6.28 7.11 1.92
N LEU A 67 6.23 6.10 2.76
CA LEU A 67 5.39 4.93 2.52
C LEU A 67 3.91 5.31 2.54
N ASP A 68 3.51 6.17 3.48
CA ASP A 68 2.14 6.66 3.54
C ASP A 68 1.76 7.43 2.28
N LEU A 69 2.66 8.27 1.80
CA LEU A 69 2.43 9.00 0.55
C LEU A 69 2.30 8.04 -0.63
N HIS A 70 3.12 7.01 -0.67
CA HIS A 70 3.04 5.97 -1.70
C HIS A 70 1.67 5.27 -1.65
N CYS A 71 1.22 4.91 -0.45
CA CYS A 71 -0.11 4.32 -0.28
C CYS A 71 -1.21 5.25 -0.78
N GLN A 72 -1.10 6.56 -0.51
CA GLN A 72 -2.08 7.53 -0.98
C GLN A 72 -2.14 7.59 -2.50
N LYS A 73 -1.00 7.50 -3.16
CA LYS A 73 -0.97 7.49 -4.63
C LYS A 73 -1.65 6.25 -5.19
N GLU A 74 -1.44 5.10 -4.57
CA GLU A 74 -2.16 3.89 -4.98
C GLU A 74 -3.66 4.06 -4.79
N GLU A 75 -4.07 4.57 -3.65
CA GLU A 75 -5.48 4.70 -3.30
C GLU A 75 -6.20 5.72 -4.17
N ASN A 76 -5.53 6.81 -4.50
CA ASN A 76 -6.18 7.93 -5.19
C ASN A 76 -6.05 7.88 -6.70
N VAL A 77 -5.05 7.19 -7.23
CA VAL A 77 -4.78 7.19 -8.67
C VAL A 77 -4.78 5.80 -9.25
N LEU A 78 -3.92 4.92 -8.76
CA LEU A 78 -3.71 3.62 -9.40
C LEU A 78 -4.91 2.69 -9.21
N TYR A 79 -5.37 2.52 -7.99
CA TYR A 79 -6.43 1.55 -7.70
C TYR A 79 -7.77 1.94 -8.29
N PRO A 80 -8.18 3.22 -8.27
CA PRO A 80 -9.40 3.60 -8.97
C PRO A 80 -9.36 3.26 -10.45
N PHE A 81 -8.21 3.43 -11.09
CA PHE A 81 -8.06 3.07 -12.50
C PHE A 81 -8.16 1.55 -12.69
N ILE A 82 -7.51 0.78 -11.83
CA ILE A 82 -7.60 -0.69 -11.90
C ILE A 82 -9.05 -1.13 -11.76
N LEU A 83 -9.77 -0.57 -10.80
CA LEU A 83 -11.17 -0.92 -10.58
C LEU A 83 -12.05 -0.53 -11.77
N GLU A 84 -11.76 0.60 -12.39
CA GLU A 84 -12.48 1.04 -13.57
C GLU A 84 -12.27 0.07 -14.72
N LEU A 85 -11.05 -0.35 -14.95
CA LEU A 85 -10.74 -1.34 -15.98
C LEU A 85 -11.39 -2.69 -15.68
N PHE A 86 -11.38 -3.10 -14.42
CA PHE A 86 -12.00 -4.35 -14.02
C PHE A 86 -13.50 -4.33 -14.29
N ASN A 87 -14.17 -3.26 -13.89
CA ASN A 87 -15.61 -3.12 -14.10
C ASN A 87 -15.95 -3.12 -15.59
N ALA A 88 -15.20 -2.42 -16.40
CA ALA A 88 -15.42 -2.40 -17.85
C ALA A 88 -15.28 -3.79 -18.45
N SER A 89 -14.28 -4.54 -18.01
CA SER A 89 -14.05 -5.91 -18.47
C SER A 89 -15.20 -6.83 -18.07
N GLU A 90 -15.65 -6.74 -16.82
CA GLU A 90 -16.72 -7.59 -16.30
C GLU A 90 -18.06 -7.33 -16.99
N LEU A 91 -18.29 -6.08 -17.41
CA LEU A 91 -19.52 -5.70 -18.09
C LEU A 91 -19.46 -5.90 -19.60
N GLY A 92 -18.33 -6.41 -20.12
CA GLY A 92 -18.14 -6.59 -21.55
C GLY A 92 -18.04 -5.28 -22.30
N GLN A 93 -17.75 -4.18 -21.62
CA GLN A 93 -17.57 -2.88 -22.23
C GLN A 93 -16.15 -2.72 -22.76
N GLN A 94 -15.95 -1.75 -23.62
CA GLN A 94 -14.59 -1.38 -24.01
C GLN A 94 -13.85 -0.86 -22.80
N HIS A 95 -12.52 -0.98 -22.84
CA HIS A 95 -11.71 -0.49 -21.75
C HIS A 95 -12.02 0.98 -21.49
N ALA A 96 -12.13 1.31 -20.22
CA ALA A 96 -12.36 2.67 -19.80
C ALA A 96 -11.23 3.56 -20.30
N GLN A 97 -11.61 4.73 -20.75
CA GLN A 97 -10.66 5.73 -21.17
C GLN A 97 -10.29 6.56 -19.95
N PHE A 98 -9.08 6.43 -19.52
CA PHE A 98 -8.58 7.21 -18.41
C PHE A 98 -7.88 8.43 -18.98
N HIS A 99 -8.04 9.57 -18.33
CA HIS A 99 -7.42 10.80 -18.83
C HIS A 99 -5.89 10.72 -18.89
N CYS A 100 -5.29 9.76 -18.21
CA CYS A 100 -3.85 9.50 -18.30
C CYS A 100 -3.46 8.66 -19.50
N GLY A 101 -4.43 8.11 -20.23
CA GLY A 101 -4.21 7.32 -21.43
C GLY A 101 -3.99 5.84 -21.20
N SER A 102 -3.25 5.45 -20.18
CA SER A 102 -2.98 4.05 -19.89
C SER A 102 -2.61 3.88 -18.42
N ILE A 103 -2.62 2.62 -17.98
CA ILE A 103 -2.22 2.31 -16.61
C ILE A 103 -0.73 2.58 -16.36
N GLN A 104 0.06 2.64 -17.42
CA GLN A 104 1.51 2.88 -17.28
C GLN A 104 1.80 4.25 -16.68
N TYR A 105 0.97 5.25 -16.98
CA TYR A 105 1.18 6.59 -16.46
C TYR A 105 1.11 6.64 -14.92
N PRO A 106 0.03 6.15 -14.26
CA PRO A 106 0.01 6.15 -12.80
C PRO A 106 1.09 5.26 -12.19
N ILE A 107 1.43 4.15 -12.84
CA ILE A 107 2.52 3.30 -12.36
C ILE A 107 3.84 4.07 -12.41
N ASN A 108 4.12 4.76 -13.51
CA ASN A 108 5.34 5.55 -13.64
C ASN A 108 5.41 6.67 -12.60
N ALA A 109 4.29 7.32 -12.34
CA ALA A 109 4.23 8.38 -11.33
C ALA A 109 4.57 7.85 -9.94
N MET A 110 4.14 6.64 -9.63
CA MET A 110 4.47 6.01 -8.35
C MET A 110 5.94 5.59 -8.29
N MET A 111 6.46 5.07 -9.38
CA MET A 111 7.86 4.62 -9.43
C MET A 111 8.85 5.78 -9.36
N ALA A 112 8.42 6.97 -9.72
CA ALA A 112 9.28 8.16 -9.72
C ALA A 112 9.57 8.67 -8.31
N ASP A 113 8.87 8.21 -7.33
CA ASP A 113 9.14 8.57 -5.94
C ASP A 113 10.32 7.73 -5.41
#